data_57283ddbfe51d51f708cc923c34a252c
#
_entry.id   57283ddbfe51d51f708cc923c34a252c
#
_cell.length_a   1.000
_cell.length_b   1.000
_cell.length_c   1.000
_cell.angle_alpha   90.00
_cell.angle_beta   90.00
_cell.angle_gamma   90.00
#
_symmetry.space_group_name_H-M   'P 1'
#
loop_
_entity.id
_entity.type
_entity.pdbx_description
1 polymer ?
#
loop_
_entity_poly.entity_id
_entity_poly.type
_entity_poly.pdbx_seq_one_letter_code
_entity_poly.pdbx_strand_id
1 'polypeptide(L)'
;MPDTYIARSTAIAARMLGGEMMIMSVVDSTFFTLNEVATVIWQAADGCTTLSEIIEHRVCPEFEVEPDVARRDAEQFVNELSQHGILLVSDQPILETKSITAEAQ
;
A
#
# COMPACT_ATOMS: atom_id res chain seq x y z
N MET A 1 -11.54 -10.15 -12.55
CA MET A 1 -10.24 -9.66 -12.41
C MET A 1 -9.61 -10.14 -11.16
N PRO A 2 -8.45 -10.67 -11.22
CA PRO A 2 -7.83 -11.23 -10.03
C PRO A 2 -7.53 -10.14 -9.02
N ASP A 3 -7.66 -10.50 -7.77
CA ASP A 3 -7.33 -9.60 -6.73
C ASP A 3 -5.82 -9.54 -6.54
N THR A 4 -5.37 -8.42 -6.07
CA THR A 4 -3.97 -8.18 -5.86
C THR A 4 -3.71 -7.96 -4.38
N TYR A 5 -2.68 -8.61 -3.85
CA TYR A 5 -2.24 -8.39 -2.49
C TYR A 5 -1.15 -7.34 -2.49
N ILE A 6 -1.17 -6.47 -1.50
CA ILE A 6 -0.16 -5.44 -1.40
C ILE A 6 0.43 -5.43 0.01
N ALA A 7 1.70 -5.09 0.07
CA ALA A 7 2.41 -5.03 1.35
C ALA A 7 3.36 -3.84 1.32
N ARG A 8 3.59 -3.27 2.50
CA ARG A 8 4.54 -2.17 2.61
C ARG A 8 5.96 -2.72 2.50
N SER A 9 6.77 -2.02 1.74
CA SER A 9 8.18 -2.38 1.63
C SER A 9 8.90 -1.99 2.93
N THR A 10 9.98 -2.66 3.25
CA THR A 10 10.81 -2.27 4.37
C THR A 10 11.88 -1.26 3.95
N ALA A 11 12.04 -1.03 2.66
CA ALA A 11 13.05 -0.09 2.17
C ALA A 11 12.48 1.31 2.00
N ILE A 12 11.82 1.81 3.06
CA ILE A 12 11.21 3.12 3.02
C ILE A 12 11.31 3.78 4.38
N ALA A 13 11.17 5.08 4.39
CA ALA A 13 11.03 5.86 5.62
C ALA A 13 9.68 6.55 5.54
N ALA A 14 8.83 6.36 6.53
CA ALA A 14 7.49 6.91 6.53
C ALA A 14 7.28 7.73 7.79
N ARG A 15 6.57 8.84 7.65
CA ARG A 15 6.31 9.75 8.77
C ARG A 15 4.98 10.42 8.56
N MET A 16 4.22 10.56 9.64
CA MET A 16 2.95 11.27 9.61
C MET A 16 3.19 12.69 10.05
N LEU A 17 2.86 13.65 9.21
CA LEU A 17 3.03 15.07 9.51
C LEU A 17 1.74 15.79 9.17
N GLY A 18 1.14 16.45 10.17
CA GLY A 18 -0.03 17.27 9.91
C GLY A 18 -1.20 16.54 9.29
N GLY A 19 -1.36 15.27 9.62
CA GLY A 19 -2.45 14.48 9.07
C GLY A 19 -2.16 13.85 7.72
N GLU A 20 -0.98 14.08 7.17
CA GLU A 20 -0.59 13.49 5.92
C GLU A 20 0.59 12.57 6.11
N MET A 21 0.58 11.45 5.39
CA MET A 21 1.68 10.51 5.45
C MET A 21 2.71 10.87 4.39
N MET A 22 3.95 11.02 4.81
CA MET A 22 5.04 11.26 3.88
C MET A 22 5.92 10.02 3.84
N ILE A 23 6.23 9.55 2.64
CA ILE A 23 7.02 8.35 2.46
C ILE A 23 8.19 8.66 1.54
N MET A 24 9.36 8.18 1.91
CA MET A 24 10.52 8.28 1.05
C MET A 24 11.03 6.90 0.74
N SER A 25 11.26 6.62 -0.54
CA SER A 25 11.90 5.38 -0.96
C SER A 25 13.40 5.52 -0.75
N VAL A 26 13.99 4.58 -0.03
CA VAL A 26 15.45 4.63 0.14
C VAL A 26 16.17 4.08 -1.08
N VAL A 27 15.42 3.51 -2.02
CA VAL A 27 16.05 2.99 -3.23
C VAL A 27 16.44 4.12 -4.17
N ASP A 28 15.53 5.09 -4.37
CA ASP A 28 15.80 6.17 -5.31
C ASP A 28 15.53 7.54 -4.70
N SER A 29 15.32 7.61 -3.41
CA SER A 29 15.12 8.88 -2.69
C SER A 29 13.92 9.68 -3.15
N THR A 30 12.93 9.01 -3.73
CA THR A 30 11.71 9.68 -4.18
C THR A 30 10.77 9.87 -3.00
N PHE A 31 10.21 11.06 -2.89
CA PHE A 31 9.24 11.36 -1.84
C PHE A 31 7.83 11.29 -2.37
N PHE A 32 6.93 10.83 -1.52
CA PHE A 32 5.50 10.85 -1.81
C PHE A 32 4.75 11.39 -0.62
N THR A 33 3.74 12.21 -0.86
CA THR A 33 2.84 12.67 0.18
C THR A 33 1.48 12.05 -0.10
N LEU A 34 0.94 11.32 0.85
CA LEU A 34 -0.31 10.58 0.68
C LEU A 34 -1.45 11.36 1.30
N ASN A 35 -2.53 11.51 0.54
CA ASN A 35 -3.74 12.09 1.11
C ASN A 35 -4.43 11.06 2.01
N GLU A 36 -5.61 11.38 2.52
CA GLU A 36 -6.26 10.51 3.48
C GLU A 36 -6.58 9.14 2.89
N VAL A 37 -7.09 9.11 1.67
CA VAL A 37 -7.45 7.83 1.04
C VAL A 37 -6.20 6.99 0.82
N ALA A 38 -5.16 7.60 0.26
CA ALA A 38 -3.92 6.88 -0.01
C ALA A 38 -3.28 6.39 1.29
N THR A 39 -3.40 7.18 2.36
CA THR A 39 -2.85 6.79 3.64
C THR A 39 -3.56 5.54 4.18
N VAL A 40 -4.88 5.47 4.02
CA VAL A 40 -5.62 4.30 4.48
C VAL A 40 -5.19 3.06 3.71
N ILE A 41 -5.02 3.18 2.40
CA ILE A 41 -4.58 2.06 1.58
C ILE A 41 -3.18 1.62 2.01
N TRP A 42 -2.28 2.58 2.21
CA TRP A 42 -0.93 2.27 2.64
C TRP A 42 -0.90 1.55 3.97
N GLN A 43 -1.68 2.03 4.93
CA GLN A 43 -1.68 1.43 6.27
C GLN A 43 -2.32 0.04 6.27
N ALA A 44 -3.22 -0.23 5.33
CA ALA A 44 -3.87 -1.53 5.23
C ALA A 44 -3.07 -2.53 4.42
N ALA A 45 -1.95 -2.12 3.84
CA ALA A 45 -1.16 -2.97 2.96
C ALA A 45 -0.29 -3.90 3.79
N ASP A 46 -0.87 -5.02 4.23
CA ASP A 46 -0.19 -5.96 5.11
C ASP A 46 0.23 -7.25 4.41
N GLY A 47 0.01 -7.34 3.12
CA GLY A 47 0.38 -8.54 2.36
C GLY A 47 -0.65 -9.65 2.43
N CYS A 48 -1.63 -9.53 3.30
CA CYS A 48 -2.63 -10.59 3.50
C CYS A 48 -4.03 -10.15 3.12
N THR A 49 -4.21 -8.88 2.77
CA THR A 49 -5.51 -8.33 2.41
C THR A 49 -5.44 -7.87 0.96
N THR A 50 -6.44 -8.26 0.18
CA THR A 50 -6.45 -7.86 -1.22
C THR A 50 -6.82 -6.39 -1.36
N LEU A 51 -6.42 -5.80 -2.47
CA LEU A 51 -6.77 -4.41 -2.74
C LEU A 51 -8.28 -4.22 -2.78
N SER A 52 -9.01 -5.20 -3.32
CA SER A 52 -10.47 -5.12 -3.35
C SER A 52 -11.04 -5.04 -1.94
N GLU A 53 -10.51 -5.84 -1.02
CA GLU A 53 -11.00 -5.81 0.35
C GLU A 53 -10.68 -4.49 1.02
N ILE A 54 -9.51 -3.94 0.76
CA ILE A 54 -9.15 -2.66 1.33
C ILE A 54 -10.12 -1.58 0.83
N ILE A 55 -10.42 -1.59 -0.45
CA ILE A 55 -11.31 -0.60 -1.01
C ILE A 55 -12.71 -0.75 -0.43
N GLU A 56 -13.23 -1.99 -0.38
CA GLU A 56 -14.59 -2.21 0.08
C GLU A 56 -14.77 -1.92 1.56
N HIS A 57 -13.78 -2.26 2.37
CA HIS A 57 -13.97 -2.21 3.81
C HIS A 57 -13.33 -0.99 4.46
N ARG A 58 -12.36 -0.37 3.80
CA ARG A 58 -11.64 0.74 4.41
C ARG A 58 -11.80 2.05 3.66
N VAL A 59 -12.03 2.00 2.37
CA VAL A 59 -12.08 3.22 1.57
C VAL A 59 -13.51 3.66 1.32
N CYS A 60 -14.33 2.79 0.72
CA CYS A 60 -15.67 3.18 0.35
C CYS A 60 -16.54 3.57 1.55
N PRO A 61 -16.53 2.81 2.65
CA PRO A 61 -17.39 3.19 3.77
C PRO A 61 -16.98 4.49 4.42
N GLU A 62 -15.68 4.76 4.46
CA GLU A 62 -15.19 5.92 5.18
C GLU A 62 -15.23 7.18 4.36
N PHE A 63 -14.99 7.08 3.05
CA PHE A 63 -14.89 8.26 2.19
C PHE A 63 -16.05 8.39 1.22
N GLU A 64 -17.01 7.46 1.26
CA GLU A 64 -18.20 7.54 0.43
C GLU A 64 -17.87 7.71 -1.04
N VAL A 65 -16.92 6.91 -1.53
CA VAL A 65 -16.48 6.94 -2.91
C VAL A 65 -17.07 5.74 -3.64
N GLU A 66 -17.43 5.92 -4.91
CA GLU A 66 -17.94 4.80 -5.66
C GLU A 66 -16.85 3.76 -5.87
N PRO A 67 -17.18 2.48 -5.77
CA PRO A 67 -16.16 1.43 -5.85
C PRO A 67 -15.34 1.46 -7.14
N ASP A 68 -15.97 1.76 -8.28
CA ASP A 68 -15.23 1.77 -9.53
C ASP A 68 -14.19 2.88 -9.57
N VAL A 69 -14.55 4.04 -9.06
CA VAL A 69 -13.63 5.18 -9.03
C VAL A 69 -12.52 4.91 -8.03
N ALA A 70 -12.90 4.40 -6.86
CA ALA A 70 -11.91 4.11 -5.84
C ALA A 70 -10.91 3.07 -6.31
N ARG A 71 -11.40 2.06 -7.02
CA ARG A 71 -10.53 0.99 -7.49
C ARG A 71 -9.56 1.49 -8.54
N ARG A 72 -10.03 2.32 -9.47
CA ARG A 72 -9.16 2.84 -10.50
C ARG A 72 -8.06 3.71 -9.90
N ASP A 73 -8.44 4.59 -8.97
CA ASP A 73 -7.46 5.46 -8.34
C ASP A 73 -6.49 4.65 -7.50
N ALA A 74 -6.98 3.63 -6.81
CA ALA A 74 -6.13 2.81 -5.97
C ALA A 74 -5.14 2.01 -6.80
N GLU A 75 -5.58 1.48 -7.94
CA GLU A 75 -4.69 0.72 -8.79
C GLU A 75 -3.58 1.58 -9.34
N GLN A 76 -3.91 2.81 -9.72
CA GLN A 76 -2.91 3.73 -10.22
C GLN A 76 -1.91 4.08 -9.12
N PHE A 77 -2.40 4.34 -7.92
CA PHE A 77 -1.57 4.66 -6.78
C PHE A 77 -0.63 3.49 -6.45
N VAL A 78 -1.18 2.28 -6.39
CA VAL A 78 -0.40 1.10 -6.06
C VAL A 78 0.68 0.86 -7.14
N ASN A 79 0.30 1.01 -8.40
CA ASN A 79 1.23 0.80 -9.48
C ASN A 79 2.39 1.79 -9.40
N GLU A 80 2.09 3.04 -9.12
CA GLU A 80 3.14 4.05 -9.02
C GLU A 80 4.09 3.76 -7.87
N LEU A 81 3.54 3.43 -6.70
CA LEU A 81 4.39 3.17 -5.55
C LEU A 81 5.19 1.89 -5.71
N SER A 82 4.64 0.90 -6.44
CA SER A 82 5.39 -0.33 -6.64
C SER A 82 6.58 -0.11 -7.56
N GLN A 83 6.47 0.83 -8.48
CA GLN A 83 7.58 1.14 -9.37
C GLN A 83 8.76 1.76 -8.60
N HIS A 84 8.49 2.39 -7.48
CA HIS A 84 9.53 3.00 -6.67
C HIS A 84 9.94 2.13 -5.49
N GLY A 85 9.46 0.89 -5.45
CA GLY A 85 9.84 -0.03 -4.38
C GLY A 85 9.22 0.28 -3.04
N ILE A 86 8.15 1.07 -3.02
CA ILE A 86 7.48 1.44 -1.78
C ILE A 86 6.41 0.44 -1.40
N LEU A 87 5.72 -0.11 -2.39
CA LEU A 87 4.73 -1.16 -2.16
C LEU A 87 5.13 -2.40 -2.94
N LEU A 88 4.88 -3.55 -2.33
CA LEU A 88 5.07 -4.84 -2.99
C LEU A 88 3.72 -5.33 -3.45
N VAL A 89 3.67 -5.87 -4.66
CA VAL A 89 2.41 -6.27 -5.28
C VAL A 89 2.55 -7.72 -5.75
N SER A 90 1.52 -8.52 -5.46
CA SER A 90 1.54 -9.92 -5.87
C SER A 90 0.11 -10.40 -6.04
N ASP A 91 -0.09 -11.45 -6.85
CA ASP A 91 -1.39 -12.06 -6.98
C ASP A 91 -1.56 -13.17 -5.93
N GLN A 92 -0.61 -13.33 -5.03
CA GLN A 92 -0.69 -14.26 -3.92
C GLN A 92 -0.34 -13.53 -2.64
N PRO A 93 -0.77 -14.03 -1.48
CA PRO A 93 -0.42 -13.36 -0.23
C PRO A 93 1.07 -13.18 -0.08
N ILE A 94 1.45 -11.99 0.38
CA ILE A 94 2.85 -11.65 0.57
C ILE A 94 3.15 -11.86 2.03
N LEU A 95 3.81 -12.98 2.31
CA LEU A 95 4.18 -13.24 3.67
C LEU A 95 5.45 -12.48 3.96
N GLU A 96 5.45 -11.76 5.01
CA GLU A 96 6.52 -11.01 5.31
C GLU A 96 7.62 -11.74 5.63
N THR A 97 8.26 -11.52 5.16
CA THR A 97 9.29 -12.09 5.29
C THR A 97 9.78 -12.25 6.48
N LYS A 98 9.26 -12.01 7.13
CA LYS A 98 9.63 -12.09 8.15
C LYS A 98 10.23 -13.08 8.42
N SER A 99 9.95 -13.54 8.27
CA SER A 99 10.36 -14.47 8.64
C SER A 99 11.50 -14.83 8.18
N ILE A 100 11.69 -14.67 7.55
CA ILE A 100 12.66 -15.03 6.99
C ILE A 100 13.71 -14.74 7.56
N THR A 101 13.74 -14.22 7.81
CA THR A 101 14.63 -13.85 8.19
C THR A 101 15.11 -14.46 9.10
N ALA A 102 14.78 -14.57 9.39
CA ALA A 102 15.29 -14.91 10.13
C ALA A 102 15.88 -15.87 10.22
N GLU A 103 15.73 -16.30 10.02
CA GLU A 103 16.30 -16.95 10.03
C GLU A 103 17.24 -17.15 10.03
N ALA A 104 17.32 -17.02 9.84
CA ALA A 104 18.18 -17.04 9.65
C ALA A 104 18.95 -17.23 10.24
N GLN A 105 18.87 -17.29 10.50
CA GLN A 105 19.53 -17.30 10.72
C GLN A 105 20.01 -17.62 11.01
#